data_4f5dfd9e064a9e27f3e10d5cd7b9c699
#
_entry.id   4f5dfd9e064a9e27f3e10d5cd7b9c699
#
_cell.length_a   1.000
_cell.length_b   1.000
_cell.length_c   1.000
_cell.angle_alpha   90.00
_cell.angle_beta   90.00
_cell.angle_gamma   90.00
#
_symmetry.space_group_name_H-M   'P 1'
#
loop_
_entity.id
_entity.type
_entity.pdbx_description
1 polymer ?
#
loop_
_entity_poly.entity_id
_entity_poly.type
_entity_poly.pdbx_seq_one_letter_code
_entity_poly.pdbx_strand_id
1 'polypeptide(L)'
;MTVAFGIALIVSAAVGMSALFAARTFEASGNYADLSRASRHTLDIMTADIRQARTLTSYATNSLSFVDVTNGTFSYTWDPNAATITRVYNGATQVMLGHCDSLVFHISQRNPSNNFTFWPAPTAANAKLIDVSWTCSRQIFGQKINTEDIQTAKITMRN
;
A
#
# COMPACT_ATOMS: atom_id res chain seq x y z
N MET A 1 -13.45 -4.86 57.38
CA MET A 1 -12.26 -5.09 56.52
C MET A 1 -12.62 -5.69 55.15
N THR A 2 -13.56 -6.59 55.01
CA THR A 2 -13.94 -7.25 53.73
C THR A 2 -14.43 -6.31 52.64
N VAL A 3 -15.23 -5.28 53.01
CA VAL A 3 -15.77 -4.30 52.04
C VAL A 3 -14.64 -3.45 51.41
N ALA A 4 -13.71 -2.97 52.24
CA ALA A 4 -12.60 -2.15 51.79
C ALA A 4 -11.67 -2.94 50.82
N PHE A 5 -11.45 -4.23 51.07
CA PHE A 5 -10.69 -5.10 50.20
C PHE A 5 -11.41 -5.35 48.86
N GLY A 6 -12.73 -5.53 48.91
CA GLY A 6 -13.54 -5.68 47.70
C GLY A 6 -13.48 -4.43 46.80
N ILE A 7 -13.57 -3.25 47.36
CA ILE A 7 -13.46 -1.99 46.59
C ILE A 7 -12.06 -1.82 46.00
N ALA A 8 -11.01 -2.13 46.78
CA ALA A 8 -9.62 -2.06 46.27
C ALA A 8 -9.38 -2.98 45.06
N LEU A 9 -9.93 -4.19 45.05
CA LEU A 9 -9.83 -5.11 43.91
C LEU A 9 -10.55 -4.55 42.69
N ILE A 10 -11.75 -4.01 42.84
CA ILE A 10 -12.49 -3.43 41.69
C ILE A 10 -11.74 -2.25 41.10
N VAL A 11 -11.22 -1.35 41.94
CA VAL A 11 -10.43 -0.18 41.47
C VAL A 11 -9.17 -0.62 40.79
N SER A 12 -8.44 -1.61 41.33
CA SER A 12 -7.23 -2.13 40.70
C SER A 12 -7.52 -2.78 39.36
N ALA A 13 -8.61 -3.54 39.25
CA ALA A 13 -9.03 -4.13 37.97
C ALA A 13 -9.39 -3.03 36.93
N ALA A 14 -10.12 -2.02 37.35
CA ALA A 14 -10.48 -0.90 36.46
C ALA A 14 -9.25 -0.13 35.93
N VAL A 15 -8.28 0.14 36.82
CA VAL A 15 -7.00 0.77 36.43
C VAL A 15 -6.22 -0.12 35.47
N GLY A 16 -6.14 -1.43 35.73
CA GLY A 16 -5.48 -2.39 34.85
C GLY A 16 -6.10 -2.45 33.47
N MET A 17 -7.44 -2.49 33.39
CA MET A 17 -8.16 -2.46 32.10
C MET A 17 -7.93 -1.15 31.34
N SER A 18 -7.91 -0.01 32.03
CA SER A 18 -7.64 1.30 31.43
C SER A 18 -6.22 1.37 30.86
N ALA A 19 -5.23 0.84 31.58
CA ALA A 19 -3.85 0.79 31.13
C ALA A 19 -3.68 -0.09 29.86
N LEU A 20 -4.33 -1.27 29.84
CA LEU A 20 -4.31 -2.16 28.67
C LEU A 20 -5.00 -1.51 27.47
N PHE A 21 -6.11 -0.82 27.66
CA PHE A 21 -6.79 -0.10 26.59
C PHE A 21 -5.91 1.02 26.03
N ALA A 22 -5.29 1.81 26.89
CA ALA A 22 -4.36 2.86 26.49
C ALA A 22 -3.18 2.30 25.69
N ALA A 23 -2.55 1.22 26.16
CA ALA A 23 -1.45 0.57 25.48
C ALA A 23 -1.85 0.10 24.05
N ARG A 24 -3.01 -0.52 23.90
CA ARG A 24 -3.53 -0.94 22.58
C ARG A 24 -3.77 0.24 21.64
N THR A 25 -4.31 1.33 22.17
CA THR A 25 -4.58 2.55 21.38
C THR A 25 -3.28 3.19 20.90
N PHE A 26 -2.26 3.26 21.75
CA PHE A 26 -0.94 3.78 21.36
C PHE A 26 -0.26 2.91 20.31
N GLU A 27 -0.30 1.60 20.46
CA GLU A 27 0.26 0.67 19.46
C GLU A 27 -0.49 0.78 18.12
N ALA A 28 -1.82 0.85 18.14
CA ALA A 28 -2.63 1.05 16.95
C ALA A 28 -2.26 2.35 16.21
N SER A 29 -2.15 3.46 16.95
CA SER A 29 -1.81 4.76 16.39
C SER A 29 -0.40 4.78 15.81
N GLY A 30 0.56 4.17 16.50
CA GLY A 30 1.94 4.03 16.01
C GLY A 30 2.01 3.21 14.73
N ASN A 31 1.37 2.05 14.71
CA ASN A 31 1.30 1.18 13.54
C ASN A 31 0.65 1.87 12.34
N TYR A 32 -0.44 2.62 12.57
CA TYR A 32 -1.10 3.38 11.51
C TYR A 32 -0.19 4.48 10.94
N ALA A 33 0.48 5.25 11.79
CA ALA A 33 1.37 6.32 11.36
C ALA A 33 2.56 5.79 10.55
N ASP A 34 3.16 4.68 10.98
CA ASP A 34 4.28 4.05 10.27
C ASP A 34 3.84 3.46 8.94
N LEU A 35 2.68 2.78 8.92
CA LEU A 35 2.13 2.19 7.71
C LEU A 35 1.77 3.27 6.69
N SER A 36 1.11 4.34 7.12
CA SER A 36 0.74 5.46 6.28
C SER A 36 1.97 6.18 5.69
N ARG A 37 3.03 6.36 6.50
CA ARG A 37 4.29 6.96 6.03
C ARG A 37 4.97 6.08 4.98
N ALA A 38 5.09 4.77 5.25
CA ALA A 38 5.70 3.82 4.33
C ALA A 38 4.91 3.73 3.02
N SER A 39 3.58 3.71 3.11
CA SER A 39 2.66 3.66 1.99
C SER A 39 2.77 4.90 1.10
N ARG A 40 2.77 6.10 1.67
CA ARG A 40 2.97 7.36 0.93
C ARG A 40 4.33 7.42 0.27
N HIS A 41 5.39 7.04 0.96
CA HIS A 41 6.73 7.02 0.39
C HIS A 41 6.84 6.07 -0.80
N THR A 42 6.23 4.87 -0.69
CA THR A 42 6.14 3.91 -1.79
C THR A 42 5.37 4.49 -2.97
N LEU A 43 4.25 5.16 -2.71
CA LEU A 43 3.44 5.80 -3.75
C LEU A 43 4.20 6.92 -4.46
N ASP A 44 4.95 7.72 -3.73
CA ASP A 44 5.74 8.82 -4.30
C ASP A 44 6.83 8.29 -5.25
N ILE A 45 7.56 7.25 -4.83
CA ILE A 45 8.58 6.60 -5.67
C ILE A 45 7.93 5.98 -6.90
N MET A 46 6.86 5.18 -6.71
CA MET A 46 6.14 4.54 -7.81
C MET A 46 5.61 5.56 -8.81
N THR A 47 5.05 6.68 -8.31
CA THR A 47 4.54 7.75 -9.15
C THR A 47 5.66 8.44 -9.95
N ALA A 48 6.80 8.69 -9.33
CA ALA A 48 7.96 9.28 -10.00
C ALA A 48 8.49 8.36 -11.10
N ASP A 49 8.66 7.07 -10.81
CA ASP A 49 9.13 6.07 -11.76
C ASP A 49 8.16 5.91 -12.95
N ILE A 50 6.87 5.76 -12.69
CA ILE A 50 5.86 5.58 -13.75
C ILE A 50 5.78 6.82 -14.65
N ARG A 51 5.92 8.01 -14.10
CA ARG A 51 5.94 9.26 -14.89
C ARG A 51 7.18 9.40 -15.76
N GLN A 52 8.30 8.81 -15.37
CA GLN A 52 9.54 8.78 -16.13
C GLN A 52 9.62 7.58 -17.08
N ALA A 53 8.69 6.64 -16.97
CA ALA A 53 8.64 5.48 -17.85
C ALA A 53 8.41 5.89 -19.30
N ARG A 54 9.22 5.32 -20.20
CA ARG A 54 9.03 5.45 -21.64
C ARG A 54 7.90 4.57 -22.15
N THR A 55 7.85 3.31 -21.69
CA THR A 55 6.84 2.34 -22.13
C THR A 55 6.53 1.35 -21.03
N LEU A 56 5.27 0.94 -20.96
CA LEU A 56 4.83 -0.23 -20.19
C LEU A 56 5.01 -1.47 -21.08
N THR A 57 5.87 -2.40 -20.65
CA THR A 57 6.19 -3.62 -21.43
C THR A 57 5.33 -4.82 -21.05
N SER A 58 4.95 -4.92 -19.78
CA SER A 58 4.12 -6.01 -19.30
C SER A 58 3.15 -5.51 -18.23
N TYR A 59 1.96 -6.09 -18.22
CA TYR A 59 0.89 -5.83 -17.27
C TYR A 59 0.28 -7.12 -16.76
N ALA A 60 0.17 -7.20 -15.44
CA ALA A 60 -0.74 -8.10 -14.74
C ALA A 60 -1.40 -7.31 -13.59
N THR A 61 -2.48 -7.83 -13.04
CA THR A 61 -3.20 -7.16 -11.95
C THR A 61 -2.34 -6.95 -10.69
N ASN A 62 -1.33 -7.77 -10.49
CA ASN A 62 -0.39 -7.72 -9.37
C ASN A 62 1.04 -7.33 -9.76
N SER A 63 1.31 -7.04 -11.05
CA SER A 63 2.65 -6.66 -11.49
C SER A 63 2.64 -5.74 -12.71
N LEU A 64 3.63 -4.86 -12.77
CA LEU A 64 3.90 -3.96 -13.89
C LEU A 64 5.39 -4.00 -14.22
N SER A 65 5.73 -3.99 -15.52
CA SER A 65 7.12 -3.87 -15.97
C SER A 65 7.25 -2.74 -16.99
N PHE A 66 8.30 -1.96 -16.87
CA PHE A 66 8.53 -0.75 -17.65
C PHE A 66 9.95 -0.70 -18.20
N VAL A 67 10.10 0.09 -19.24
CA VAL A 67 11.39 0.63 -19.70
C VAL A 67 11.39 2.13 -19.43
N ASP A 68 12.45 2.64 -18.82
CA ASP A 68 12.64 4.06 -18.59
C ASP A 68 13.20 4.79 -19.83
N VAL A 69 13.37 6.10 -19.74
CA VAL A 69 13.92 6.92 -20.83
C VAL A 69 15.39 6.62 -21.13
N THR A 70 16.11 5.99 -20.21
CA THR A 70 17.52 5.60 -20.36
C THR A 70 17.69 4.15 -20.85
N ASN A 71 16.60 3.48 -21.22
CA ASN A 71 16.49 2.06 -21.55
C ASN A 71 16.79 1.11 -20.38
N GLY A 72 16.77 1.61 -19.14
CA GLY A 72 16.75 0.80 -17.95
C GLY A 72 15.41 0.10 -17.79
N THR A 73 15.40 -1.06 -17.14
CA THR A 73 14.16 -1.79 -16.86
C THR A 73 13.81 -1.70 -15.40
N PHE A 74 12.52 -1.49 -15.10
CA PHE A 74 12.04 -1.59 -13.74
C PHE A 74 10.66 -2.27 -13.69
N SER A 75 10.40 -2.91 -12.57
CA SER A 75 9.13 -3.58 -12.34
C SER A 75 8.68 -3.44 -10.90
N TYR A 76 7.37 -3.47 -10.72
CA TYR A 76 6.70 -3.57 -9.44
C TYR A 76 5.93 -4.88 -9.38
N THR A 77 6.08 -5.61 -8.31
CA THR A 77 5.39 -6.91 -8.12
C THR A 77 4.93 -7.02 -6.68
N TRP A 78 3.71 -7.48 -6.50
CA TRP A 78 3.19 -7.87 -5.21
C TRP A 78 3.24 -9.38 -5.03
N ASP A 79 3.83 -9.81 -3.92
CA ASP A 79 3.85 -11.21 -3.48
C ASP A 79 2.82 -11.39 -2.36
N PRO A 80 1.72 -12.13 -2.62
CA PRO A 80 0.69 -12.38 -1.62
C PRO A 80 1.18 -13.24 -0.45
N ASN A 81 2.17 -14.12 -0.67
CA ASN A 81 2.70 -15.00 0.38
C ASN A 81 3.59 -14.24 1.37
N ALA A 82 4.43 -13.36 0.84
CA ALA A 82 5.28 -12.50 1.65
C ALA A 82 4.55 -11.23 2.14
N ALA A 83 3.36 -10.93 1.59
CA ALA A 83 2.61 -9.71 1.81
C ALA A 83 3.47 -8.46 1.59
N THR A 84 4.25 -8.44 0.49
CA THR A 84 5.20 -7.36 0.17
C THR A 84 5.01 -6.82 -1.24
N ILE A 85 5.24 -5.52 -1.39
CA ILE A 85 5.42 -4.87 -2.68
C ILE A 85 6.91 -4.70 -2.92
N THR A 86 7.42 -5.27 -4.00
CA THR A 86 8.82 -5.21 -4.39
C THR A 86 9.00 -4.38 -5.66
N ARG A 87 10.07 -3.61 -5.71
CA ARG A 87 10.58 -2.91 -6.88
C ARG A 87 11.85 -3.59 -7.34
N VAL A 88 11.94 -3.93 -8.60
CA VAL A 88 13.20 -4.34 -9.24
C VAL A 88 13.61 -3.22 -10.19
N TYR A 89 14.81 -2.69 -10.05
CA TYR A 89 15.38 -1.67 -10.92
C TYR A 89 16.73 -2.13 -11.42
N ASN A 90 16.89 -2.31 -12.74
CA ASN A 90 18.10 -2.83 -13.37
C ASN A 90 18.66 -4.11 -12.70
N GLY A 91 17.78 -5.02 -12.29
CA GLY A 91 18.13 -6.26 -11.62
C GLY A 91 18.31 -6.17 -10.10
N ALA A 92 18.37 -4.98 -9.53
CA ALA A 92 18.41 -4.79 -8.07
C ALA A 92 16.99 -4.82 -7.49
N THR A 93 16.76 -5.70 -6.52
CA THR A 93 15.46 -5.87 -5.84
C THR A 93 15.42 -5.09 -4.55
N GLN A 94 14.35 -4.33 -4.34
CA GLN A 94 14.07 -3.57 -3.13
C GLN A 94 12.64 -3.84 -2.66
N VAL A 95 12.46 -4.18 -1.39
CA VAL A 95 11.14 -4.22 -0.76
C VAL A 95 10.71 -2.80 -0.45
N MET A 96 9.60 -2.37 -1.05
CA MET A 96 9.06 -1.02 -0.90
C MET A 96 8.07 -0.93 0.25
N LEU A 97 7.21 -1.93 0.38
CA LEU A 97 6.14 -1.96 1.37
C LEU A 97 5.94 -3.38 1.86
N GLY A 98 5.88 -3.56 3.16
CA GLY A 98 5.51 -4.80 3.83
C GLY A 98 4.09 -4.73 4.38
N HIS A 99 3.59 -5.87 4.84
CA HIS A 99 2.24 -6.00 5.39
C HIS A 99 1.13 -5.58 4.42
N CYS A 100 1.34 -5.83 3.12
CA CYS A 100 0.41 -5.49 2.05
C CYS A 100 -0.53 -6.67 1.78
N ASP A 101 -1.79 -6.55 2.17
CA ASP A 101 -2.79 -7.61 2.03
C ASP A 101 -3.28 -7.77 0.60
N SER A 102 -3.30 -6.67 -0.14
CA SER A 102 -3.70 -6.66 -1.55
C SER A 102 -3.02 -5.54 -2.32
N LEU A 103 -2.77 -5.77 -3.59
CA LEU A 103 -2.39 -4.77 -4.57
C LEU A 103 -3.10 -5.07 -5.88
N VAL A 104 -3.69 -4.06 -6.49
CA VAL A 104 -4.33 -4.17 -7.79
C VAL A 104 -3.88 -3.01 -8.67
N PHE A 105 -3.44 -3.34 -9.87
CA PHE A 105 -3.19 -2.38 -10.95
C PHE A 105 -4.30 -2.47 -11.98
N HIS A 106 -4.73 -1.31 -12.47
CA HIS A 106 -5.57 -1.20 -13.66
C HIS A 106 -4.90 -0.27 -14.67
N ILE A 107 -4.97 -0.63 -15.95
CA ILE A 107 -4.44 0.20 -17.02
C ILE A 107 -5.58 0.73 -17.89
N SER A 108 -5.47 1.99 -18.25
CA SER A 108 -6.47 2.65 -19.10
C SER A 108 -5.79 3.40 -20.24
N GLN A 109 -6.46 3.48 -21.38
CA GLN A 109 -6.07 4.24 -22.54
C GLN A 109 -6.92 5.50 -22.69
N ARG A 110 -6.42 6.48 -23.43
CA ARG A 110 -7.20 7.65 -23.78
C ARG A 110 -8.30 7.24 -24.78
N ASN A 111 -9.50 7.76 -24.59
CA ASN A 111 -10.60 7.52 -25.52
C ASN A 111 -10.26 8.08 -26.91
N PRO A 112 -10.28 7.26 -27.97
CA PRO A 112 -10.00 7.74 -29.34
C PRO A 112 -11.07 8.69 -29.89
N SER A 113 -12.28 8.71 -29.31
CA SER A 113 -13.40 9.54 -29.75
C SER A 113 -13.35 11.00 -29.27
N ASN A 114 -12.20 11.50 -28.89
CA ASN A 114 -11.96 12.91 -28.50
C ASN A 114 -12.66 13.38 -27.20
N ASN A 115 -13.24 12.49 -26.42
CA ASN A 115 -13.73 12.77 -25.08
C ASN A 115 -12.57 12.60 -24.09
N PHE A 116 -12.49 13.47 -23.08
CA PHE A 116 -11.45 13.41 -22.02
C PHE A 116 -11.63 12.24 -21.05
N THR A 117 -12.25 11.15 -21.49
CA THR A 117 -12.49 9.95 -20.70
C THR A 117 -11.41 8.92 -20.95
N PHE A 118 -11.15 8.06 -19.96
CA PHE A 118 -10.25 6.93 -20.06
C PHE A 118 -11.05 5.64 -20.14
N TRP A 119 -10.61 4.73 -21.00
CA TRP A 119 -11.19 3.40 -21.17
C TRP A 119 -10.15 2.34 -20.80
N PRO A 120 -10.57 1.14 -20.38
CA PRO A 120 -9.62 0.05 -20.13
C PRO A 120 -8.71 -0.16 -21.33
N ALA A 121 -7.40 -0.23 -21.08
CA ALA A 121 -6.44 -0.47 -22.16
C ALA A 121 -6.43 -1.97 -22.50
N PRO A 122 -6.53 -2.35 -23.79
CA PRO A 122 -6.51 -3.76 -24.19
C PRO A 122 -5.12 -4.38 -24.10
N THR A 123 -4.07 -3.56 -24.16
CA THR A 123 -2.68 -3.98 -24.09
C THR A 123 -1.83 -3.00 -23.28
N ALA A 124 -0.70 -3.46 -22.76
CA ALA A 124 0.27 -2.62 -22.06
C ALA A 124 0.74 -1.43 -22.90
N ALA A 125 0.95 -1.64 -24.21
CA ALA A 125 1.43 -0.59 -25.13
C ALA A 125 0.46 0.60 -25.27
N ASN A 126 -0.84 0.37 -25.08
CA ASN A 126 -1.87 1.40 -25.19
C ASN A 126 -2.12 2.15 -23.86
N ALA A 127 -1.47 1.71 -22.77
CA ALA A 127 -1.68 2.31 -21.47
C ALA A 127 -1.21 3.77 -21.43
N LYS A 128 -2.05 4.64 -20.90
CA LYS A 128 -1.76 6.06 -20.65
C LYS A 128 -2.04 6.47 -19.21
N LEU A 129 -2.90 5.72 -18.55
CA LEU A 129 -3.25 5.93 -17.16
C LEU A 129 -3.11 4.60 -16.43
N ILE A 130 -2.47 4.62 -15.29
CA ILE A 130 -2.33 3.49 -14.39
C ILE A 130 -3.04 3.87 -13.08
N ASP A 131 -4.05 3.10 -12.74
CA ASP A 131 -4.69 3.14 -11.43
C ASP A 131 -4.02 2.09 -10.56
N VAL A 132 -3.55 2.50 -9.39
CA VAL A 132 -2.97 1.61 -8.39
C VAL A 132 -3.78 1.70 -7.10
N SER A 133 -4.08 0.57 -6.52
CA SER A 133 -4.77 0.49 -5.22
C SER A 133 -4.16 -0.64 -4.40
N TRP A 134 -3.85 -0.37 -3.15
CA TRP A 134 -3.43 -1.40 -2.20
C TRP A 134 -4.01 -1.17 -0.82
N THR A 135 -4.08 -2.27 -0.07
CA THR A 135 -4.49 -2.28 1.32
C THR A 135 -3.40 -2.95 2.13
N CYS A 136 -2.98 -2.30 3.20
CA CYS A 136 -1.98 -2.83 4.12
C CYS A 136 -2.52 -2.83 5.54
N SER A 137 -2.13 -3.83 6.33
CA SER A 137 -2.55 -3.93 7.71
C SER A 137 -1.48 -4.54 8.60
N ARG A 138 -1.51 -4.20 9.87
CA ARG A 138 -0.69 -4.82 10.91
C ARG A 138 -1.57 -5.46 11.98
N GLN A 139 -0.98 -6.35 12.74
CA GLN A 139 -1.66 -6.99 13.87
C GLN A 139 -1.31 -6.27 15.17
N ILE A 140 -2.30 -6.13 16.05
CA ILE A 140 -2.14 -5.65 17.41
C ILE A 140 -2.46 -6.81 18.33
N PHE A 141 -1.49 -7.25 19.14
CA PHE A 141 -1.62 -8.44 20.01
C PHE A 141 -2.16 -9.68 19.28
N GLY A 142 -1.67 -9.93 18.04
CA GLY A 142 -2.08 -11.07 17.24
C GLY A 142 -3.47 -10.97 16.58
N GLN A 143 -4.15 -9.83 16.70
CA GLN A 143 -5.42 -9.56 16.02
C GLN A 143 -5.28 -8.40 15.03
N LYS A 144 -5.86 -8.58 13.86
CA LYS A 144 -5.95 -7.54 12.83
C LYS A 144 -7.07 -6.58 13.21
N ILE A 145 -6.74 -5.48 13.88
CA ILE A 145 -7.72 -4.50 14.37
C ILE A 145 -7.31 -3.10 13.90
N ASN A 146 -8.16 -2.47 13.08
CA ASN A 146 -8.11 -1.04 12.73
C ASN A 146 -6.74 -0.44 12.36
N THR A 147 -5.89 -1.22 11.70
CA THR A 147 -4.56 -0.79 11.23
C THR A 147 -4.44 -0.80 9.72
N GLU A 148 -5.58 -0.74 9.02
CA GLU A 148 -5.59 -0.72 7.55
C GLU A 148 -5.25 0.68 7.04
N ASP A 149 -4.33 0.72 6.07
CA ASP A 149 -4.05 1.90 5.26
C ASP A 149 -4.35 1.55 3.79
N ILE A 150 -5.27 2.30 3.19
CA ILE A 150 -5.69 2.11 1.80
C ILE A 150 -5.16 3.30 1.01
N GLN A 151 -4.35 3.00 0.00
CA GLN A 151 -3.87 4.01 -0.94
C GLN A 151 -4.44 3.74 -2.33
N THR A 152 -4.91 4.79 -2.96
CA THR A 152 -5.37 4.74 -4.35
C THR A 152 -4.80 5.93 -5.09
N ALA A 153 -4.18 5.69 -6.24
CA ALA A 153 -3.64 6.74 -7.07
C ALA A 153 -3.89 6.49 -8.56
N LYS A 154 -4.04 7.60 -9.29
CA LYS A 154 -4.12 7.62 -10.75
C LYS A 154 -2.88 8.30 -11.30
N ILE A 155 -2.07 7.55 -12.03
CA ILE A 155 -0.77 8.01 -12.52
C ILE A 155 -0.82 8.03 -14.04
N THR A 156 -0.59 9.22 -14.61
CA THR A 156 -0.54 9.40 -16.07
C THR A 156 0.90 9.23 -16.55
N MET A 157 1.09 8.37 -17.54
CA MET A 157 2.37 8.23 -18.25
C MET A 157 2.59 9.41 -19.20
N ARG A 158 3.83 9.88 -19.31
CA ARG A 158 4.20 11.06 -20.14
C ARG A 158 4.67 10.71 -21.55
N ASN A 159 4.59 9.48 -21.94
CA ASN A 159 5.03 9.02 -23.29
C ASN A 159 4.07 9.41 -24.42
#